data_b2ca2f565e5a2be287748e3b1bbe8813
#
_entry.id   b2ca2f565e5a2be287748e3b1bbe8813
#
_cell.length_a   1.000
_cell.length_b   1.000
_cell.length_c   1.000
_cell.angle_alpha   90.00
_cell.angle_beta   90.00
_cell.angle_gamma   90.00
#
_symmetry.space_group_name_H-M   'P 1'
#
loop_
_entity.id
_entity.type
_entity.pdbx_description
1 polymer ?
#
loop_
_entity_poly.entity_id
_entity_poly.type
_entity_poly.pdbx_seq_one_letter_code
_entity_poly.pdbx_strand_id
1 'polypeptide(L)'
;VIRIKTTRKKGEGLGLTYRQVYQRNHQDNHREVLDLNYRYRGLDIFSNLYGGLSQGYQDQNNDNRLYGKTLMNINEDLIIKNKSYYTSGSLGFNYVFNDKHSVGATYEVNINPYSRGGWNSLMDVWKNGSKTESYTNDMYCRFKSRPTQDITAYYAGQIGKVSIEWNGEIYLRKTGQTQYSEETGMEGGDSRTIESDFTADSWMHASKLVLSFPVWKGNLKIGNEFTESCRANLYTIDEQGTDLPGKTDDQVKESNLAAFVSYGLRLNKVELNAGLRYEHVSSNYYNTGGDYWSEENKDYFVPDQSRKYDHFFPNVSLTFPIGNVKMNMVYKVTVSRPSYSQLSSNVQYNSRYYYQGGNPLLTSTFEHGIGINLGYKWFQFFANWRYLVDPCYQVIEPYHDNELISMYTFRNLNHTQ
;
A
#
# COMPACT_ATOMS: atom_id res chain seq x y z
N VAL A 1 7.95 -16.00 3.69
CA VAL A 1 7.01 -16.13 4.82
C VAL A 1 7.84 -16.38 6.08
N ILE A 2 7.78 -15.44 7.02
CA ILE A 2 8.42 -15.60 8.34
C ILE A 2 7.43 -16.40 9.20
N ARG A 3 7.76 -17.63 9.55
CA ARG A 3 6.99 -18.43 10.50
C ARG A 3 7.47 -18.12 11.90
N ILE A 4 6.72 -17.33 12.65
CA ILE A 4 6.98 -17.08 14.06
C ILE A 4 6.38 -18.25 14.84
N LYS A 5 7.24 -19.13 15.37
CA LYS A 5 6.83 -20.15 16.32
C LYS A 5 7.06 -19.59 17.73
N THR A 6 5.98 -19.15 18.38
CA THR A 6 6.07 -18.74 19.77
C THR A 6 6.31 -19.96 20.65
N THR A 7 7.34 -19.90 21.48
CA THR A 7 7.50 -20.88 22.57
C THR A 7 6.41 -20.64 23.60
N ARG A 8 5.77 -21.71 24.11
CA ARG A 8 4.82 -21.59 25.22
C ARG A 8 5.51 -20.86 26.36
N LYS A 9 5.09 -19.63 26.65
CA LYS A 9 5.50 -18.95 27.90
C LYS A 9 4.96 -19.76 29.06
N LYS A 10 5.83 -20.21 29.94
CA LYS A 10 5.46 -20.89 31.19
C LYS A 10 4.92 -19.83 32.16
N GLY A 11 3.66 -19.97 32.58
CA GLY A 11 3.03 -19.13 33.59
C GLY A 11 1.57 -18.81 33.24
N GLU A 12 0.71 -18.96 34.22
CA GLU A 12 -0.68 -18.50 34.22
C GLU A 12 -0.75 -17.16 34.97
N GLY A 13 -1.73 -16.33 34.64
CA GLY A 13 -1.97 -15.08 35.33
C GLY A 13 -2.15 -13.89 34.42
N LEU A 14 -2.19 -12.72 35.02
CA LEU A 14 -2.34 -11.42 34.35
C LEU A 14 -0.96 -10.78 34.17
N GLY A 15 -0.65 -10.37 32.96
CA GLY A 15 0.49 -9.53 32.63
C GLY A 15 0.02 -8.16 32.18
N LEU A 16 0.70 -7.11 32.63
CA LEU A 16 0.47 -5.74 32.23
C LEU A 16 1.81 -5.09 31.92
N THR A 17 1.89 -4.41 30.79
CA THR A 17 3.04 -3.60 30.41
C THR A 17 2.56 -2.22 29.99
N TYR A 18 3.07 -1.19 30.64
CA TYR A 18 2.86 0.19 30.21
C TYR A 18 4.19 0.78 29.74
N ARG A 19 4.15 1.45 28.61
CA ARG A 19 5.30 2.13 28.05
C ARG A 19 4.90 3.49 27.53
N GLN A 20 5.67 4.49 27.91
CA GLN A 20 5.56 5.85 27.41
C GLN A 20 6.84 6.22 26.67
N VAL A 21 6.69 6.87 25.52
CA VAL A 21 7.80 7.39 24.72
C VAL A 21 7.53 8.86 24.44
N TYR A 22 8.47 9.70 24.82
CA TYR A 22 8.48 11.11 24.45
C TYR A 22 9.70 11.38 23.57
N GLN A 23 9.50 12.07 22.48
CA GLN A 23 10.54 12.45 21.54
C GLN A 23 10.37 13.91 21.16
N ARG A 24 11.46 14.67 21.24
CA ARG A 24 11.50 16.05 20.81
C ARG A 24 12.55 16.22 19.73
N ASN A 25 12.11 16.72 18.58
CA ASN A 25 12.95 17.26 17.51
C ASN A 25 12.60 18.74 17.38
N HIS A 26 12.19 19.21 16.18
CA HIS A 26 11.56 20.53 16.02
C HIS A 26 10.15 20.57 16.64
N GLN A 27 9.52 19.43 16.86
CA GLN A 27 8.17 19.26 17.39
C GLN A 27 8.17 18.20 18.50
N ASP A 28 7.17 18.31 19.39
CA ASP A 28 6.97 17.37 20.50
C ASP A 28 6.12 16.19 20.03
N ASN A 29 6.61 14.99 20.23
CA ASN A 29 5.90 13.75 19.92
C ASN A 29 5.81 12.90 21.17
N HIS A 30 4.68 12.25 21.39
CA HIS A 30 4.58 11.27 22.47
C HIS A 30 3.70 10.09 22.04
N ARG A 31 3.98 8.95 22.64
CA ARG A 31 3.23 7.71 22.43
C ARG A 31 3.11 6.96 23.74
N GLU A 32 1.93 6.45 23.99
CA GLU A 32 1.60 5.58 25.10
C GLU A 32 1.14 4.23 24.58
N VAL A 33 1.58 3.16 25.25
CA VAL A 33 1.23 1.78 24.92
C VAL A 33 0.89 1.06 26.21
N LEU A 34 -0.26 0.39 26.21
CA LEU A 34 -0.71 -0.48 27.27
C LEU A 34 -0.97 -1.87 26.70
N ASP A 35 -0.15 -2.84 27.13
CA ASP A 35 -0.32 -4.25 26.79
C ASP A 35 -0.91 -4.99 27.99
N LEU A 36 -2.01 -5.70 27.76
CA LEU A 36 -2.67 -6.58 28.70
C LEU A 36 -2.65 -8.00 28.16
N ASN A 37 -2.33 -8.96 29.02
CA ASN A 37 -2.35 -10.36 28.67
C ASN A 37 -2.85 -11.18 29.87
N TYR A 38 -3.87 -11.97 29.66
CA TYR A 38 -4.38 -12.90 30.67
C TYR A 38 -4.30 -14.33 30.12
N ARG A 39 -3.64 -15.20 30.89
CA ARG A 39 -3.48 -16.59 30.52
C ARG A 39 -3.99 -17.51 31.63
N TYR A 40 -4.83 -18.44 31.21
CA TYR A 40 -5.31 -19.49 32.09
C TYR A 40 -5.51 -20.79 31.31
N ARG A 41 -4.81 -21.86 31.68
CA ARG A 41 -4.81 -23.15 30.98
C ARG A 41 -4.49 -22.99 29.48
N GLY A 42 -5.42 -23.42 28.59
CA GLY A 42 -5.27 -23.28 27.15
C GLY A 42 -5.66 -21.91 26.59
N LEU A 43 -6.28 -21.04 27.38
CA LEU A 43 -6.77 -19.73 26.96
C LEU A 43 -5.72 -18.64 27.20
N ASP A 44 -5.53 -17.80 26.19
CA ASP A 44 -4.69 -16.60 26.22
C ASP A 44 -5.50 -15.44 25.64
N ILE A 45 -5.90 -14.48 26.49
CA ILE A 45 -6.61 -13.25 26.08
C ILE A 45 -5.60 -12.12 26.11
N PHE A 46 -5.55 -11.33 25.07
CA PHE A 46 -4.63 -10.20 24.99
C PHE A 46 -5.33 -8.95 24.43
N SER A 47 -4.83 -7.81 24.89
CA SER A 47 -5.25 -6.50 24.39
C SER A 47 -4.02 -5.61 24.29
N ASN A 48 -3.95 -4.84 23.23
CA ASN A 48 -2.98 -3.77 23.05
C ASN A 48 -3.74 -2.47 22.80
N LEU A 49 -3.46 -1.47 23.60
CA LEU A 49 -3.99 -0.12 23.44
C LEU A 49 -2.81 0.82 23.24
N TYR A 50 -2.83 1.60 22.18
CA TYR A 50 -1.83 2.65 22.01
C TYR A 50 -2.44 3.91 21.44
N GLY A 51 -1.80 5.03 21.73
CA GLY A 51 -2.19 6.33 21.22
C GLY A 51 -1.12 7.36 21.45
N GLY A 52 -1.32 8.52 20.88
CA GLY A 52 -0.37 9.60 21.06
C GLY A 52 -0.58 10.78 20.13
N LEU A 53 0.41 11.65 20.18
CA LEU A 53 0.55 12.83 19.31
C LEU A 53 1.76 12.63 18.40
N SER A 54 1.55 12.79 17.11
CA SER A 54 2.61 12.85 16.10
C SER A 54 2.60 14.23 15.45
N GLN A 55 3.74 14.88 15.45
CA GLN A 55 3.97 16.15 14.77
C GLN A 55 5.20 16.06 13.89
N GLY A 56 5.11 16.61 12.69
CA GLY A 56 6.20 16.67 11.72
C GLY A 56 6.46 18.10 11.27
N TYR A 57 7.72 18.38 11.02
CA TYR A 57 8.19 19.60 10.37
C TYR A 57 9.20 19.23 9.29
N GLN A 58 9.04 19.79 8.11
CA GLN A 58 9.96 19.60 6.98
C GLN A 58 10.09 20.91 6.24
N ASP A 59 11.32 21.24 5.85
CA ASP A 59 11.69 22.39 5.05
C ASP A 59 12.34 21.87 3.77
N GLN A 60 11.85 22.30 2.61
CA GLN A 60 12.27 21.85 1.29
C GLN A 60 12.46 23.01 0.35
N ASN A 61 13.45 22.92 -0.50
CA ASN A 61 13.64 23.77 -1.66
C ASN A 61 13.58 22.90 -2.91
N ASN A 62 12.65 23.20 -3.81
CA ASN A 62 12.38 22.45 -5.03
C ASN A 62 12.72 23.32 -6.26
N ASP A 63 13.45 22.78 -7.21
CA ASP A 63 13.71 23.37 -8.53
C ASP A 63 13.13 22.44 -9.61
N ASN A 64 11.97 22.78 -10.14
CA ASN A 64 11.24 21.99 -11.11
C ASN A 64 11.35 22.61 -12.50
N ARG A 65 11.85 21.86 -13.48
CA ARG A 65 12.03 22.30 -14.86
C ARG A 65 11.18 21.50 -15.83
N LEU A 66 10.34 22.22 -16.56
CA LEU A 66 9.48 21.66 -17.58
C LEU A 66 10.02 22.03 -18.96
N TYR A 67 10.33 21.01 -19.74
CA TYR A 67 10.90 21.14 -21.08
C TYR A 67 9.78 20.90 -22.12
N GLY A 68 9.03 21.96 -22.45
CA GLY A 68 8.05 21.99 -23.52
C GLY A 68 8.45 22.98 -24.61
N LYS A 69 7.49 23.46 -25.40
CA LYS A 69 7.70 24.59 -26.33
C LYS A 69 8.12 25.84 -25.58
N THR A 70 7.66 25.99 -24.33
CA THR A 70 8.10 26.99 -23.39
C THR A 70 8.93 26.31 -22.31
N LEU A 71 10.19 26.71 -22.13
CA LEU A 71 10.97 26.28 -20.98
C LEU A 71 10.43 26.98 -19.75
N MET A 72 9.90 26.22 -18.80
CA MET A 72 9.39 26.73 -17.53
C MET A 72 10.25 26.21 -16.36
N ASN A 73 10.65 27.10 -15.46
CA ASN A 73 11.30 26.76 -14.20
C ASN A 73 10.46 27.27 -13.05
N ILE A 74 10.19 26.43 -12.07
CA ILE A 74 9.45 26.75 -10.85
C ILE A 74 10.36 26.48 -9.67
N ASN A 75 10.76 27.53 -8.98
CA ASN A 75 11.49 27.47 -7.72
C ASN A 75 10.48 27.59 -6.59
N GLU A 76 10.46 26.61 -5.69
CA GLU A 76 9.54 26.53 -4.58
C GLU A 76 10.29 26.36 -3.26
N ASP A 77 10.05 27.29 -2.34
CA ASP A 77 10.42 27.17 -0.93
C ASP A 77 9.18 26.65 -0.17
N LEU A 78 9.25 25.45 0.37
CA LEU A 78 8.12 24.72 0.93
C LEU A 78 8.35 24.34 2.39
N ILE A 79 7.43 24.74 3.25
CA ILE A 79 7.37 24.34 4.66
C ILE A 79 6.17 23.42 4.88
N ILE A 80 6.43 22.20 5.37
CA ILE A 80 5.40 21.21 5.68
C ILE A 80 5.28 21.07 7.20
N LYS A 81 4.06 21.19 7.72
CA LYS A 81 3.75 20.97 9.15
C LYS A 81 2.57 19.99 9.27
N ASN A 82 2.78 18.91 10.01
CA ASN A 82 1.76 17.90 10.24
C ASN A 82 1.49 17.77 11.74
N LYS A 83 0.23 17.57 12.11
CA LYS A 83 -0.18 17.24 13.47
C LYS A 83 -1.30 16.21 13.45
N SER A 84 -1.11 15.11 14.18
CA SER A 84 -2.09 14.03 14.26
C SER A 84 -2.16 13.49 15.68
N TYR A 85 -3.37 13.35 16.21
CA TYR A 85 -3.68 12.48 17.34
C TYR A 85 -4.15 11.15 16.77
N TYR A 86 -3.59 10.08 17.27
CA TYR A 86 -3.94 8.72 16.83
C TYR A 86 -4.20 7.83 18.04
N THR A 87 -5.09 6.87 17.86
CA THR A 87 -5.34 5.82 18.83
C THR A 87 -5.69 4.51 18.14
N SER A 88 -5.28 3.42 18.74
CA SER A 88 -5.59 2.08 18.29
C SER A 88 -5.88 1.20 19.48
N GLY A 89 -6.79 0.25 19.29
CA GLY A 89 -7.09 -0.77 20.25
C GLY A 89 -7.23 -2.12 19.56
N SER A 90 -6.62 -3.15 20.15
CA SER A 90 -6.85 -4.53 19.74
C SER A 90 -7.26 -5.39 20.93
N LEU A 91 -8.15 -6.36 20.67
CA LEU A 91 -8.55 -7.40 21.59
C LEU A 91 -8.53 -8.73 20.85
N GLY A 92 -7.87 -9.71 21.42
CA GLY A 92 -7.78 -11.03 20.82
C GLY A 92 -7.72 -12.14 21.83
N PHE A 93 -7.92 -13.36 21.34
CA PHE A 93 -7.72 -14.56 22.11
C PHE A 93 -7.04 -15.65 21.29
N ASN A 94 -6.33 -16.54 21.98
CA ASN A 94 -5.86 -17.81 21.46
C ASN A 94 -6.37 -18.90 22.41
N TYR A 95 -6.85 -19.99 21.85
CA TYR A 95 -7.26 -21.17 22.63
C TYR A 95 -6.61 -22.43 22.07
N VAL A 96 -5.87 -23.10 22.92
CA VAL A 96 -5.18 -24.35 22.64
C VAL A 96 -5.98 -25.49 23.23
N PHE A 97 -6.70 -26.25 22.41
CA PHE A 97 -7.50 -27.39 22.83
C PHE A 97 -6.60 -28.53 23.37
N ASN A 98 -5.50 -28.76 22.66
CA ASN A 98 -4.49 -29.74 22.98
C ASN A 98 -3.20 -29.42 22.20
N ASP A 99 -2.18 -30.30 22.28
CA ASP A 99 -0.89 -30.07 21.61
C ASP A 99 -0.96 -29.98 20.09
N LYS A 100 -2.10 -30.36 19.50
CA LYS A 100 -2.29 -30.45 18.05
C LYS A 100 -3.27 -29.44 17.48
N HIS A 101 -4.10 -28.81 18.29
CA HIS A 101 -5.19 -27.96 17.81
C HIS A 101 -5.26 -26.65 18.57
N SER A 102 -5.31 -25.56 17.82
CA SER A 102 -5.49 -24.22 18.34
C SER A 102 -6.35 -23.35 17.41
N VAL A 103 -7.07 -22.41 18.00
CA VAL A 103 -7.80 -21.35 17.31
C VAL A 103 -7.46 -20.01 17.93
N GLY A 104 -7.68 -18.95 17.20
CA GLY A 104 -7.61 -17.61 17.74
C GLY A 104 -8.32 -16.61 16.83
N ALA A 105 -8.67 -15.49 17.42
CA ALA A 105 -9.21 -14.35 16.70
C ALA A 105 -8.71 -13.05 17.33
N THR A 106 -8.61 -12.01 16.51
CA THR A 106 -8.24 -10.66 16.92
C THR A 106 -9.15 -9.66 16.22
N TYR A 107 -9.63 -8.69 16.97
CA TYR A 107 -10.27 -7.48 16.46
C TYR A 107 -9.37 -6.30 16.74
N GLU A 108 -9.12 -5.48 15.74
CA GLU A 108 -8.35 -4.26 15.84
C GLU A 108 -9.13 -3.07 15.29
N VAL A 109 -9.06 -1.94 15.97
CA VAL A 109 -9.62 -0.67 15.52
C VAL A 109 -8.57 0.43 15.63
N ASN A 110 -8.40 1.18 14.53
CA ASN A 110 -7.52 2.34 14.46
C ASN A 110 -8.34 3.58 14.14
N ILE A 111 -8.08 4.68 14.83
CA ILE A 111 -8.76 5.94 14.60
C ILE A 111 -7.79 7.11 14.80
N ASN A 112 -7.88 8.10 13.93
CA ASN A 112 -7.20 9.37 14.08
C ASN A 112 -8.25 10.45 14.43
N PRO A 113 -8.47 10.76 15.71
CA PRO A 113 -9.50 11.72 16.12
C PRO A 113 -9.27 13.12 15.53
N TYR A 114 -8.02 13.46 15.30
CA TYR A 114 -7.62 14.70 14.66
C TYR A 114 -6.36 14.48 13.84
N SER A 115 -6.38 14.90 12.59
CA SER A 115 -5.19 14.94 11.75
C SER A 115 -5.28 16.13 10.78
N ARG A 116 -4.22 16.92 10.72
CA ARG A 116 -4.09 18.06 9.83
C ARG A 116 -2.68 18.12 9.28
N GLY A 117 -2.58 18.31 7.97
CA GLY A 117 -1.34 18.66 7.27
C GLY A 117 -1.44 20.09 6.75
N GLY A 118 -0.34 20.82 6.75
CA GLY A 118 -0.22 22.16 6.16
C GLY A 118 1.04 22.24 5.32
N TRP A 119 0.91 22.87 4.17
CA TRP A 119 1.98 23.13 3.19
C TRP A 119 1.94 24.62 2.87
N ASN A 120 2.98 25.32 3.26
CA ASN A 120 3.12 26.76 2.98
C ASN A 120 4.28 26.91 2.01
N SER A 121 4.04 27.39 0.81
CA SER A 121 5.08 27.57 -0.18
C SER A 121 5.10 28.99 -0.76
N LEU A 122 6.34 29.42 -1.12
CA LEU A 122 6.58 30.56 -1.98
C LEU A 122 7.11 30.00 -3.29
N MET A 123 6.45 30.37 -4.40
CA MET A 123 6.78 29.88 -5.73
C MET A 123 7.14 31.04 -6.65
N ASP A 124 8.29 30.92 -7.31
CA ASP A 124 8.74 31.80 -8.38
C ASP A 124 8.72 31.07 -9.71
N VAL A 125 8.03 31.61 -10.70
CA VAL A 125 7.86 31.01 -12.03
C VAL A 125 8.63 31.80 -13.08
N TRP A 126 9.46 31.06 -13.81
CA TRP A 126 10.29 31.59 -14.89
C TRP A 126 9.87 30.95 -16.21
N LYS A 127 9.62 31.77 -17.23
CA LYS A 127 9.33 31.30 -18.60
C LYS A 127 10.40 31.81 -19.55
N ASN A 128 11.08 30.89 -20.25
CA ASN A 128 12.18 31.20 -21.18
C ASN A 128 13.27 32.09 -20.55
N GLY A 129 13.59 31.84 -19.26
CA GLY A 129 14.64 32.56 -18.54
C GLY A 129 14.23 33.90 -17.91
N SER A 130 12.98 34.34 -18.09
CA SER A 130 12.44 35.55 -17.47
C SER A 130 11.46 35.19 -16.37
N LYS A 131 11.58 35.82 -15.17
CA LYS A 131 10.60 35.69 -14.10
C LYS A 131 9.28 36.32 -14.55
N THR A 132 8.20 35.54 -14.55
CA THR A 132 6.89 35.96 -15.05
C THR A 132 5.89 36.21 -13.93
N GLU A 133 6.00 35.46 -12.84
CA GLU A 133 5.07 35.57 -11.71
C GLU A 133 5.70 35.03 -10.43
N SER A 134 5.14 35.44 -9.31
CA SER A 134 5.44 34.96 -7.98
C SER A 134 4.17 34.86 -7.20
N TYR A 135 4.02 33.79 -6.40
CA TYR A 135 2.83 33.59 -5.56
C TYR A 135 3.15 32.74 -4.33
N THR A 136 2.34 32.92 -3.29
CA THR A 136 2.31 32.01 -2.13
C THR A 136 1.19 31.01 -2.30
N ASN A 137 1.37 29.80 -1.82
CA ASN A 137 0.33 28.79 -1.72
C ASN A 137 0.27 28.29 -0.28
N ASP A 138 -0.82 28.64 0.41
CA ASP A 138 -1.13 28.16 1.74
C ASP A 138 -2.16 27.04 1.64
N MET A 139 -1.68 25.81 1.61
CA MET A 139 -2.51 24.63 1.50
C MET A 139 -2.59 23.91 2.84
N TYR A 140 -3.78 23.44 3.21
CA TYR A 140 -3.94 22.53 4.33
C TYR A 140 -4.95 21.43 4.04
N CYS A 141 -4.67 20.24 4.59
CA CYS A 141 -5.59 19.11 4.57
C CYS A 141 -6.07 18.81 5.97
N ARG A 142 -7.38 18.67 6.13
CA ARG A 142 -8.02 18.16 7.34
C ARG A 142 -8.55 16.76 7.07
N PHE A 143 -7.96 15.77 7.74
CA PHE A 143 -8.39 14.39 7.60
C PHE A 143 -9.64 14.14 8.45
N LYS A 144 -10.64 13.48 7.86
CA LYS A 144 -11.87 13.09 8.56
C LYS A 144 -11.56 11.90 9.49
N SER A 145 -11.99 12.01 10.75
CA SER A 145 -11.85 10.92 11.72
C SER A 145 -12.79 9.77 11.36
N ARG A 146 -12.23 8.69 10.82
CA ARG A 146 -12.98 7.50 10.43
C ARG A 146 -12.21 6.24 10.88
N PRO A 147 -12.90 5.23 11.44
CA PRO A 147 -12.23 4.05 11.93
C PRO A 147 -11.78 3.14 10.78
N THR A 148 -10.61 2.54 10.96
CA THR A 148 -10.18 1.34 10.24
C THR A 148 -10.39 0.16 11.18
N GLN A 149 -11.00 -0.93 10.71
CA GLN A 149 -11.28 -2.12 11.50
C GLN A 149 -10.69 -3.34 10.80
N ASP A 150 -10.10 -4.22 11.58
CA ASP A 150 -9.52 -5.47 11.12
C ASP A 150 -9.96 -6.61 12.04
N ILE A 151 -10.49 -7.67 11.45
CA ILE A 151 -10.89 -8.89 12.14
C ILE A 151 -10.10 -10.03 11.51
N THR A 152 -9.24 -10.66 12.28
CA THR A 152 -8.50 -11.84 11.86
C THR A 152 -8.90 -13.05 12.68
N ALA A 153 -8.90 -14.23 12.06
CA ALA A 153 -9.12 -15.49 12.74
C ALA A 153 -8.23 -16.57 12.14
N TYR A 154 -7.84 -17.54 12.96
CA TYR A 154 -7.07 -18.67 12.49
C TYR A 154 -7.48 -19.98 13.16
N TYR A 155 -7.22 -21.06 12.46
CA TYR A 155 -7.17 -22.41 12.99
C TYR A 155 -5.85 -23.06 12.58
N ALA A 156 -5.17 -23.68 13.55
CA ALA A 156 -4.01 -24.51 13.31
C ALA A 156 -4.22 -25.88 13.95
N GLY A 157 -4.13 -26.96 13.14
CA GLY A 157 -4.43 -28.29 13.59
C GLY A 157 -3.54 -29.36 12.96
N GLN A 158 -3.53 -30.55 13.58
CA GLN A 158 -2.86 -31.71 13.05
C GLN A 158 -3.75 -32.96 13.20
N ILE A 159 -4.08 -33.59 12.08
CA ILE A 159 -4.84 -34.84 12.01
C ILE A 159 -3.93 -35.93 11.42
N GLY A 160 -3.51 -36.87 12.24
CA GLY A 160 -2.52 -37.84 11.86
C GLY A 160 -1.19 -37.18 11.47
N LYS A 161 -0.79 -37.35 10.21
CA LYS A 161 0.41 -36.71 9.65
C LYS A 161 0.12 -35.42 8.87
N VAL A 162 -1.16 -35.02 8.75
CA VAL A 162 -1.57 -33.83 8.01
C VAL A 162 -1.65 -32.66 8.96
N SER A 163 -0.93 -31.56 8.67
CA SER A 163 -1.12 -30.26 9.32
C SER A 163 -2.11 -29.43 8.53
N ILE A 164 -3.02 -28.76 9.22
CA ILE A 164 -4.06 -27.91 8.66
C ILE A 164 -3.83 -26.51 9.21
N GLU A 165 -3.73 -25.51 8.34
CA GLU A 165 -3.62 -24.10 8.72
C GLU A 165 -4.70 -23.34 7.93
N TRP A 166 -5.66 -22.72 8.63
CA TRP A 166 -6.64 -21.82 8.05
C TRP A 166 -6.48 -20.42 8.64
N ASN A 167 -6.58 -19.40 7.79
CA ASN A 167 -6.58 -18.00 8.18
C ASN A 167 -7.72 -17.29 7.45
N GLY A 168 -8.43 -16.41 8.16
CA GLY A 168 -9.46 -15.53 7.63
C GLY A 168 -9.22 -14.10 8.08
N GLU A 169 -9.59 -13.14 7.23
CA GLU A 169 -9.45 -11.71 7.49
C GLU A 169 -10.65 -10.95 6.91
N ILE A 170 -11.15 -9.99 7.66
CA ILE A 170 -12.13 -8.99 7.22
C ILE A 170 -11.54 -7.62 7.57
N TYR A 171 -11.32 -6.81 6.54
CA TYR A 171 -10.76 -5.48 6.68
C TYR A 171 -11.76 -4.44 6.17
N LEU A 172 -12.04 -3.42 7.00
CA LEU A 172 -12.93 -2.31 6.70
C LEU A 172 -12.19 -1.00 6.92
N ARG A 173 -12.13 -0.17 5.93
CA ARG A 173 -11.45 1.12 6.02
C ARG A 173 -12.28 2.21 5.39
N LYS A 174 -12.46 3.30 6.16
CA LYS A 174 -13.02 4.54 5.66
C LYS A 174 -11.98 5.63 5.78
N THR A 175 -11.78 6.38 4.71
CA THR A 175 -10.87 7.53 4.71
C THR A 175 -11.59 8.75 4.16
N GLY A 176 -11.10 9.91 4.50
CA GLY A 176 -11.60 11.16 3.92
C GLY A 176 -10.73 12.32 4.34
N GLN A 177 -10.70 13.33 3.48
CA GLN A 177 -10.01 14.60 3.74
C GLN A 177 -10.73 15.73 3.03
N THR A 178 -10.65 16.90 3.63
CA THR A 178 -10.94 18.16 2.96
C THR A 178 -9.62 18.88 2.78
N GLN A 179 -9.32 19.32 1.57
CA GLN A 179 -8.16 20.12 1.23
C GLN A 179 -8.62 21.52 0.89
N TYR A 180 -7.89 22.48 1.40
CA TYR A 180 -8.07 23.90 1.12
C TYR A 180 -6.73 24.48 0.67
N SER A 181 -6.73 25.21 -0.44
CA SER A 181 -5.56 25.85 -1.01
C SER A 181 -5.89 27.30 -1.33
N GLU A 182 -5.12 28.22 -0.75
CA GLU A 182 -5.20 29.65 -1.01
C GLU A 182 -3.91 30.11 -1.69
N GLU A 183 -4.01 30.43 -2.97
CA GLU A 183 -2.91 30.97 -3.76
C GLU A 183 -3.06 32.49 -3.87
N THR A 184 -2.05 33.20 -3.40
CA THR A 184 -2.03 34.68 -3.45
C THR A 184 -0.94 35.12 -4.42
N GLY A 185 -1.35 35.78 -5.51
CA GLY A 185 -0.44 36.38 -6.47
C GLY A 185 0.32 37.56 -5.86
N MET A 186 1.64 37.60 -6.06
CA MET A 186 2.51 38.68 -5.63
C MET A 186 2.92 39.57 -6.80
N GLU A 187 3.63 39.01 -7.78
CA GLU A 187 4.09 39.69 -8.98
C GLU A 187 3.52 38.99 -10.21
N GLY A 188 2.63 39.68 -10.95
CA GLY A 188 2.05 39.18 -12.19
C GLY A 188 1.13 37.98 -12.07
N GLY A 189 0.78 37.57 -10.85
CA GLY A 189 -0.04 36.39 -10.59
C GLY A 189 -1.45 36.70 -10.12
N ASP A 190 -2.42 35.87 -10.47
CA ASP A 190 -3.80 35.93 -9.97
C ASP A 190 -3.88 35.18 -8.63
N SER A 191 -4.82 35.66 -7.76
CA SER A 191 -5.16 34.94 -6.53
C SER A 191 -6.35 34.02 -6.78
N ARG A 192 -6.31 32.83 -6.14
CA ARG A 192 -7.39 31.83 -6.22
C ARG A 192 -7.52 31.06 -4.92
N THR A 193 -8.70 30.54 -4.68
CA THR A 193 -9.00 29.65 -3.57
C THR A 193 -9.64 28.38 -4.13
N ILE A 194 -9.13 27.24 -3.74
CA ILE A 194 -9.61 25.92 -4.17
C ILE A 194 -9.94 25.09 -2.94
N GLU A 195 -11.14 24.57 -2.90
CA GLU A 195 -11.57 23.60 -1.89
C GLU A 195 -11.89 22.26 -2.56
N SER A 196 -11.39 21.18 -2.00
CA SER A 196 -11.72 19.84 -2.46
C SER A 196 -12.01 18.89 -1.30
N ASP A 197 -12.90 17.95 -1.54
CA ASP A 197 -13.29 16.92 -0.58
C ASP A 197 -13.08 15.53 -1.20
N PHE A 198 -12.42 14.66 -0.45
CA PHE A 198 -12.17 13.29 -0.84
C PHE A 198 -12.70 12.34 0.21
N THR A 199 -13.40 11.29 -0.23
CA THR A 199 -13.76 10.15 0.61
C THR A 199 -13.48 8.84 -0.11
N ALA A 200 -13.07 7.82 0.65
CA ALA A 200 -12.92 6.48 0.13
C ALA A 200 -13.35 5.45 1.18
N ASP A 201 -14.22 4.56 0.78
CA ASP A 201 -14.71 3.43 1.57
C ASP A 201 -14.18 2.14 0.96
N SER A 202 -13.50 1.33 1.76
CA SER A 202 -12.87 0.09 1.31
C SER A 202 -13.23 -1.06 2.22
N TRP A 203 -13.43 -2.24 1.65
CA TRP A 203 -13.53 -3.48 2.38
C TRP A 203 -12.75 -4.60 1.66
N MET A 204 -12.31 -5.59 2.44
CA MET A 204 -11.66 -6.79 1.95
C MET A 204 -12.06 -7.99 2.80
N HIS A 205 -12.29 -9.12 2.14
CA HIS A 205 -12.43 -10.43 2.76
C HIS A 205 -11.34 -11.34 2.20
N ALA A 206 -10.61 -12.03 3.07
CA ALA A 206 -9.60 -12.99 2.67
C ALA A 206 -9.74 -14.29 3.44
N SER A 207 -9.51 -15.41 2.77
CA SER A 207 -9.47 -16.74 3.37
C SER A 207 -8.39 -17.58 2.72
N LYS A 208 -7.60 -18.28 3.53
CA LYS A 208 -6.50 -19.13 3.10
C LYS A 208 -6.49 -20.43 3.87
N LEU A 209 -6.49 -21.56 3.15
CA LEU A 209 -6.35 -22.90 3.71
C LEU A 209 -5.07 -23.54 3.17
N VAL A 210 -4.27 -24.12 4.06
CA VAL A 210 -3.05 -24.85 3.72
C VAL A 210 -3.07 -26.21 4.40
N LEU A 211 -2.90 -27.27 3.61
CA LEU A 211 -2.67 -28.64 4.06
C LEU A 211 -1.20 -28.99 3.84
N SER A 212 -0.54 -29.52 4.86
CA SER A 212 0.86 -29.92 4.78
C SER A 212 1.01 -31.34 5.27
N PHE A 213 1.70 -32.20 4.49
CA PHE A 213 1.91 -33.59 4.85
C PHE A 213 3.28 -34.09 4.39
N PRO A 214 3.90 -34.97 5.16
CA PRO A 214 5.18 -35.56 4.79
C PRO A 214 5.00 -36.49 3.60
N VAL A 215 5.82 -36.31 2.56
CA VAL A 215 5.87 -37.16 1.38
C VAL A 215 7.32 -37.49 1.14
N TRP A 216 7.66 -38.78 1.11
CA TRP A 216 9.02 -39.27 0.97
C TRP A 216 9.97 -38.64 1.99
N LYS A 217 11.03 -37.94 1.57
CA LYS A 217 12.00 -37.21 2.43
C LYS A 217 11.72 -35.71 2.54
N GLY A 218 10.54 -35.29 2.10
CA GLY A 218 10.14 -33.87 2.05
C GLY A 218 8.78 -33.60 2.67
N ASN A 219 8.32 -32.39 2.49
CA ASN A 219 7.02 -31.94 2.93
C ASN A 219 6.28 -31.33 1.75
N LEU A 220 5.11 -31.90 1.42
CA LEU A 220 4.20 -31.36 0.40
C LEU A 220 3.19 -30.45 1.07
N LYS A 221 2.97 -29.28 0.47
CA LYS A 221 1.91 -28.35 0.84
C LYS A 221 1.01 -28.13 -0.34
N ILE A 222 -0.30 -28.20 -0.11
CA ILE A 222 -1.33 -27.77 -1.06
C ILE A 222 -2.23 -26.77 -0.35
N GLY A 223 -2.76 -25.83 -1.07
CA GLY A 223 -3.67 -24.84 -0.48
C GLY A 223 -4.41 -24.04 -1.51
N ASN A 224 -5.38 -23.32 -1.01
CA ASN A 224 -6.13 -22.31 -1.74
C ASN A 224 -6.14 -21.00 -0.97
N GLU A 225 -6.44 -19.93 -1.70
CA GLU A 225 -6.60 -18.60 -1.16
C GLU A 225 -7.69 -17.89 -1.97
N PHE A 226 -8.60 -17.25 -1.28
CA PHE A 226 -9.62 -16.41 -1.86
C PHE A 226 -9.52 -15.02 -1.23
N THR A 227 -9.54 -13.99 -2.07
CA THR A 227 -9.60 -12.59 -1.62
C THR A 227 -10.62 -11.86 -2.48
N GLU A 228 -11.48 -11.11 -1.84
CA GLU A 228 -12.41 -10.18 -2.49
C GLU A 228 -12.29 -8.83 -1.81
N SER A 229 -12.23 -7.77 -2.61
CA SER A 229 -12.08 -6.41 -2.11
C SER A 229 -12.79 -5.41 -2.99
N CYS A 230 -13.16 -4.30 -2.39
CA CYS A 230 -13.80 -3.19 -3.07
C CYS A 230 -13.31 -1.88 -2.47
N ARG A 231 -13.12 -0.89 -3.32
CA ARG A 231 -12.91 0.49 -2.92
C ARG A 231 -13.76 1.40 -3.78
N ALA A 232 -14.59 2.23 -3.12
CA ALA A 232 -15.33 3.32 -3.73
C ALA A 232 -14.68 4.64 -3.35
N ASN A 233 -14.43 5.51 -4.33
CA ASN A 233 -13.84 6.83 -4.15
C ASN A 233 -14.84 7.89 -4.62
N LEU A 234 -14.95 8.97 -3.87
CA LEU A 234 -15.66 10.18 -4.26
C LEU A 234 -14.72 11.36 -4.04
N TYR A 235 -14.51 12.12 -5.08
CA TYR A 235 -13.75 13.37 -5.06
C TYR A 235 -14.60 14.50 -5.63
N THR A 236 -14.64 15.62 -4.94
CA THR A 236 -15.30 16.85 -5.40
C THR A 236 -14.34 18.01 -5.24
N ILE A 237 -14.37 18.94 -6.17
CA ILE A 237 -13.57 20.16 -6.16
C ILE A 237 -14.43 21.34 -6.58
N ASP A 238 -14.18 22.52 -6.01
CA ASP A 238 -14.73 23.76 -6.52
C ASP A 238 -14.05 24.09 -7.85
N GLU A 239 -14.82 24.15 -8.94
CA GLU A 239 -14.33 24.34 -10.30
C GLU A 239 -13.83 25.75 -10.59
N GLN A 240 -14.10 26.72 -9.71
CA GLN A 240 -13.70 28.11 -9.94
C GLN A 240 -12.18 28.26 -10.05
N GLY A 241 -11.73 28.53 -11.29
CA GLY A 241 -10.32 28.77 -11.60
C GLY A 241 -9.47 27.52 -11.81
N THR A 242 -10.08 26.36 -12.06
CA THR A 242 -9.39 25.12 -12.49
C THR A 242 -10.03 24.54 -13.73
N ASP A 243 -9.24 23.79 -14.51
CA ASP A 243 -9.71 22.97 -15.63
C ASP A 243 -10.03 21.53 -15.18
N LEU A 244 -10.17 21.31 -13.85
CA LEU A 244 -10.43 19.98 -13.30
C LEU A 244 -11.92 19.70 -13.24
N PRO A 245 -12.30 18.44 -13.39
CA PRO A 245 -13.67 18.00 -13.24
C PRO A 245 -14.16 18.23 -11.80
N GLY A 246 -15.29 18.91 -11.60
CA GLY A 246 -15.86 19.26 -10.28
C GLY A 246 -16.20 18.05 -9.43
N LYS A 247 -16.45 16.88 -10.06
CA LYS A 247 -16.73 15.62 -9.35
C LYS A 247 -16.15 14.44 -10.09
N THR A 248 -15.55 13.49 -9.38
CA THR A 248 -15.28 12.13 -9.83
C THR A 248 -15.79 11.12 -8.81
N ASP A 249 -16.41 10.05 -9.28
CA ASP A 249 -17.00 8.99 -8.49
C ASP A 249 -16.67 7.66 -9.15
N ASP A 250 -15.85 6.85 -8.51
CA ASP A 250 -15.39 5.60 -9.08
C ASP A 250 -15.36 4.45 -8.06
N GLN A 251 -15.42 3.23 -8.57
CA GLN A 251 -15.34 2.03 -7.75
C GLN A 251 -14.44 0.99 -8.40
N VAL A 252 -13.55 0.40 -7.62
CA VAL A 252 -12.74 -0.74 -8.02
C VAL A 252 -13.14 -1.96 -7.20
N LYS A 253 -13.50 -3.06 -7.89
CA LYS A 253 -13.77 -4.37 -7.28
C LYS A 253 -12.80 -5.39 -7.82
N GLU A 254 -12.18 -6.16 -6.92
CA GLU A 254 -11.29 -7.24 -7.30
C GLU A 254 -11.62 -8.52 -6.54
N SER A 255 -11.63 -9.64 -7.26
CA SER A 255 -11.65 -10.98 -6.67
C SER A 255 -10.46 -11.77 -7.18
N ASN A 256 -9.79 -12.49 -6.29
CA ASN A 256 -8.66 -13.35 -6.59
C ASN A 256 -8.90 -14.73 -5.98
N LEU A 257 -8.95 -15.75 -6.84
CA LEU A 257 -8.97 -17.15 -6.43
C LEU A 257 -7.62 -17.77 -6.81
N ALA A 258 -6.92 -18.28 -5.81
CA ALA A 258 -5.64 -18.93 -6.02
C ALA A 258 -5.62 -20.37 -5.50
N ALA A 259 -4.91 -21.23 -6.22
CA ALA A 259 -4.54 -22.57 -5.78
C ALA A 259 -3.03 -22.75 -5.89
N PHE A 260 -2.43 -23.46 -4.95
CA PHE A 260 -0.99 -23.65 -4.98
C PHE A 260 -0.57 -25.01 -4.44
N VAL A 261 0.57 -25.45 -4.95
CA VAL A 261 1.30 -26.63 -4.48
C VAL A 261 2.76 -26.26 -4.25
N SER A 262 3.36 -26.76 -3.21
CA SER A 262 4.81 -26.63 -3.00
C SER A 262 5.39 -27.85 -2.31
N TYR A 263 6.61 -28.20 -2.68
CA TYR A 263 7.35 -29.32 -2.13
C TYR A 263 8.72 -28.88 -1.65
N GLY A 264 9.01 -29.11 -0.37
CA GLY A 264 10.30 -28.87 0.25
C GLY A 264 11.00 -30.18 0.56
N LEU A 265 12.22 -30.37 0.05
CA LEU A 265 13.02 -31.55 0.20
C LEU A 265 14.39 -31.18 0.76
N ARG A 266 14.86 -31.99 1.73
CA ARG A 266 16.23 -31.89 2.24
C ARG A 266 16.91 -33.25 2.18
N LEU A 267 17.97 -33.33 1.35
CA LEU A 267 18.81 -34.51 1.19
C LEU A 267 20.24 -34.17 1.59
N ASN A 268 20.68 -34.62 2.77
CA ASN A 268 21.98 -34.28 3.32
C ASN A 268 22.22 -32.76 3.37
N LYS A 269 23.10 -32.28 2.49
CA LYS A 269 23.47 -30.84 2.37
C LYS A 269 22.73 -30.13 1.24
N VAL A 270 21.85 -30.82 0.50
CA VAL A 270 21.06 -30.27 -0.60
C VAL A 270 19.65 -29.97 -0.11
N GLU A 271 19.19 -28.73 -0.34
CA GLU A 271 17.82 -28.31 -0.04
C GLU A 271 17.16 -27.84 -1.33
N LEU A 272 16.03 -28.46 -1.69
CA LEU A 272 15.17 -28.05 -2.82
C LEU A 272 13.83 -27.59 -2.27
N ASN A 273 13.39 -26.39 -2.70
CA ASN A 273 12.01 -25.96 -2.54
C ASN A 273 11.47 -25.62 -3.92
N ALA A 274 10.38 -26.25 -4.32
CA ALA A 274 9.69 -25.97 -5.57
C ALA A 274 8.22 -25.74 -5.31
N GLY A 275 7.64 -24.75 -5.93
CA GLY A 275 6.24 -24.38 -5.79
C GLY A 275 5.68 -23.84 -7.09
N LEU A 276 4.38 -24.04 -7.27
CA LEU A 276 3.59 -23.45 -8.34
C LEU A 276 2.30 -22.91 -7.73
N ARG A 277 2.00 -21.68 -8.04
CA ARG A 277 0.73 -21.02 -7.70
C ARG A 277 0.03 -20.61 -8.99
N TYR A 278 -1.24 -20.90 -9.07
CA TYR A 278 -2.16 -20.40 -10.08
C TYR A 278 -3.07 -19.37 -9.46
N GLU A 279 -3.33 -18.27 -10.16
CA GLU A 279 -4.30 -17.25 -9.77
C GLU A 279 -5.26 -16.95 -10.91
N HIS A 280 -6.55 -16.91 -10.57
CA HIS A 280 -7.61 -16.35 -11.38
C HIS A 280 -8.07 -15.05 -10.73
N VAL A 281 -7.86 -13.93 -11.41
CA VAL A 281 -8.19 -12.58 -10.93
C VAL A 281 -9.23 -11.96 -11.84
N SER A 282 -10.30 -11.44 -11.23
CA SER A 282 -11.27 -10.56 -11.89
C SER A 282 -11.19 -9.18 -11.26
N SER A 283 -10.82 -8.17 -12.03
CA SER A 283 -10.69 -6.78 -11.59
C SER A 283 -11.60 -5.91 -12.44
N ASN A 284 -12.50 -5.18 -11.80
CA ASN A 284 -13.48 -4.31 -12.45
C ASN A 284 -13.34 -2.89 -11.91
N TYR A 285 -13.20 -1.94 -12.79
CA TYR A 285 -13.32 -0.53 -12.52
C TYR A 285 -14.66 -0.03 -13.05
N TYR A 286 -15.39 0.70 -12.22
CA TYR A 286 -16.65 1.33 -12.56
C TYR A 286 -16.54 2.84 -12.37
N ASN A 287 -16.89 3.59 -13.38
CA ASN A 287 -17.14 5.01 -13.26
C ASN A 287 -18.61 5.20 -12.84
N THR A 288 -18.84 5.64 -11.62
CA THR A 288 -20.18 5.79 -11.02
C THR A 288 -20.70 7.24 -11.11
N GLY A 289 -19.86 8.17 -11.57
CA GLY A 289 -20.21 9.58 -11.79
C GLY A 289 -20.96 9.79 -13.11
N GLY A 290 -22.18 9.24 -13.24
CA GLY A 290 -22.96 9.18 -14.48
C GLY A 290 -23.25 10.51 -15.19
N ASP A 291 -23.11 11.66 -14.53
CA ASP A 291 -23.34 13.00 -15.11
C ASP A 291 -22.05 13.61 -15.69
N TYR A 292 -20.98 12.86 -15.71
CA TYR A 292 -19.64 13.35 -16.05
C TYR A 292 -19.34 13.38 -17.53
N TRP A 293 -20.03 12.55 -18.33
CA TRP A 293 -19.77 12.49 -19.74
C TRP A 293 -20.50 13.62 -20.47
N SER A 294 -19.74 14.56 -21.02
CA SER A 294 -20.21 15.54 -22.01
C SER A 294 -19.18 15.62 -23.13
N GLU A 295 -19.56 16.15 -24.30
CA GLU A 295 -18.61 16.42 -25.38
C GLU A 295 -17.48 17.36 -24.96
N GLU A 296 -17.75 18.21 -23.96
CA GLU A 296 -16.85 19.22 -23.43
C GLU A 296 -15.80 18.62 -22.49
N ASN A 297 -16.14 17.54 -21.74
CA ASN A 297 -15.25 16.88 -20.78
C ASN A 297 -14.96 15.40 -21.10
N LYS A 298 -15.15 14.99 -22.36
CA LYS A 298 -14.93 13.61 -22.82
C LYS A 298 -13.52 13.07 -22.52
N ASP A 299 -12.52 13.94 -22.46
CA ASP A 299 -11.13 13.58 -22.22
C ASP A 299 -10.88 13.18 -20.74
N TYR A 300 -11.79 13.52 -19.83
CA TYR A 300 -11.75 13.14 -18.41
C TYR A 300 -12.54 11.85 -18.12
N PHE A 301 -13.30 11.38 -19.09
CA PHE A 301 -14.14 10.19 -18.91
C PHE A 301 -13.35 8.92 -19.17
N VAL A 302 -13.19 8.10 -18.13
CA VAL A 302 -12.68 6.74 -18.26
C VAL A 302 -13.85 5.76 -18.17
N PRO A 303 -14.17 5.01 -19.23
CA PRO A 303 -15.28 4.07 -19.22
C PRO A 303 -15.00 2.88 -18.29
N ASP A 304 -16.05 2.15 -17.95
CA ASP A 304 -15.96 0.91 -17.19
C ASP A 304 -14.94 -0.05 -17.79
N GLN A 305 -14.12 -0.64 -16.94
CA GLN A 305 -13.11 -1.62 -17.32
C GLN A 305 -13.41 -2.96 -16.62
N SER A 306 -13.35 -4.04 -17.39
CA SER A 306 -13.42 -5.39 -16.83
C SER A 306 -12.24 -6.21 -17.34
N ARG A 307 -11.46 -6.75 -16.43
CA ARG A 307 -10.25 -7.50 -16.75
C ARG A 307 -10.24 -8.83 -16.01
N LYS A 308 -9.84 -9.88 -16.71
CA LYS A 308 -9.64 -11.20 -16.14
C LYS A 308 -8.24 -11.68 -16.48
N TYR A 309 -7.57 -12.23 -15.50
CA TYR A 309 -6.20 -12.72 -15.63
C TYR A 309 -6.09 -14.13 -15.07
N ASP A 310 -5.38 -14.98 -15.82
CA ASP A 310 -5.03 -16.33 -15.44
C ASP A 310 -3.50 -16.47 -15.50
N HIS A 311 -2.86 -16.62 -14.34
CA HIS A 311 -1.40 -16.61 -14.25
C HIS A 311 -0.85 -17.71 -13.38
N PHE A 312 0.33 -18.23 -13.78
CA PHE A 312 1.13 -19.16 -13.01
C PHE A 312 2.36 -18.48 -12.43
N PHE A 313 2.61 -18.74 -11.16
CA PHE A 313 3.74 -18.20 -10.40
C PHE A 313 4.63 -19.34 -9.91
N PRO A 314 5.59 -19.79 -10.74
CA PRO A 314 6.60 -20.75 -10.31
C PRO A 314 7.57 -20.12 -9.31
N ASN A 315 8.03 -20.93 -8.36
CA ASN A 315 9.06 -20.58 -7.39
C ASN A 315 9.93 -21.81 -7.15
N VAL A 316 11.21 -21.71 -7.44
CA VAL A 316 12.19 -22.80 -7.23
C VAL A 316 13.40 -22.22 -6.52
N SER A 317 13.82 -22.87 -5.43
CA SER A 317 15.04 -22.56 -4.70
C SER A 317 15.85 -23.83 -4.49
N LEU A 318 17.10 -23.81 -4.89
CA LEU A 318 18.05 -24.91 -4.74
C LEU A 318 19.27 -24.44 -3.97
N THR A 319 19.54 -25.08 -2.84
CA THR A 319 20.73 -24.83 -2.03
C THR A 319 21.58 -26.09 -1.98
N PHE A 320 22.86 -25.97 -2.31
CA PHE A 320 23.80 -27.09 -2.29
C PHE A 320 25.26 -26.62 -2.10
N PRO A 321 26.15 -27.44 -1.58
CA PRO A 321 27.57 -27.15 -1.48
C PRO A 321 28.31 -27.49 -2.76
N ILE A 322 29.26 -26.63 -3.16
CA ILE A 322 30.29 -26.92 -4.16
C ILE A 322 31.64 -26.86 -3.43
N GLY A 323 32.17 -28.03 -3.01
CA GLY A 323 33.32 -28.07 -2.11
C GLY A 323 33.01 -27.35 -0.78
N ASN A 324 33.74 -26.26 -0.49
CA ASN A 324 33.56 -25.43 0.70
C ASN A 324 32.62 -24.17 0.46
N VAL A 325 32.12 -24.04 -0.75
CA VAL A 325 31.21 -22.94 -1.10
C VAL A 325 29.76 -23.41 -0.93
N LYS A 326 28.95 -22.68 -0.18
CA LYS A 326 27.50 -22.86 -0.15
C LYS A 326 26.89 -22.02 -1.26
N MET A 327 26.17 -22.67 -2.18
CA MET A 327 25.47 -22.02 -3.28
C MET A 327 23.97 -22.09 -3.06
N ASN A 328 23.27 -20.98 -3.28
CA ASN A 328 21.83 -20.92 -3.35
C ASN A 328 21.41 -20.25 -4.65
N MET A 329 20.54 -20.90 -5.39
CA MET A 329 19.92 -20.41 -6.62
C MET A 329 18.43 -20.29 -6.42
N VAL A 330 17.84 -19.17 -6.85
CA VAL A 330 16.40 -18.93 -6.75
C VAL A 330 15.89 -18.45 -8.10
N TYR A 331 14.79 -19.01 -8.55
CA TYR A 331 13.95 -18.49 -9.61
C TYR A 331 12.54 -18.29 -9.08
N LYS A 332 11.95 -17.13 -9.31
CA LYS A 332 10.58 -16.83 -8.92
C LYS A 332 9.91 -15.89 -9.91
N VAL A 333 8.60 -16.07 -10.08
CA VAL A 333 7.73 -15.08 -10.73
C VAL A 333 6.86 -14.45 -9.64
N THR A 334 6.79 -13.12 -9.66
CA THR A 334 5.95 -12.33 -8.74
C THR A 334 5.11 -11.33 -9.51
N VAL A 335 4.02 -10.86 -8.91
CA VAL A 335 3.16 -9.83 -9.46
C VAL A 335 3.09 -8.64 -8.52
N SER A 336 3.15 -7.43 -9.09
CA SER A 336 2.83 -6.18 -8.40
C SER A 336 1.59 -5.58 -9.06
N ARG A 337 0.51 -5.48 -8.29
CA ARG A 337 -0.75 -4.90 -8.75
C ARG A 337 -0.76 -3.41 -8.46
N PRO A 338 -1.31 -2.57 -9.37
CA PRO A 338 -1.56 -1.18 -9.05
C PRO A 338 -2.43 -1.06 -7.80
N SER A 339 -2.13 -0.11 -6.94
CA SER A 339 -2.98 0.20 -5.79
C SER A 339 -4.29 0.83 -6.25
N TYR A 340 -5.34 0.73 -5.45
CA TYR A 340 -6.63 1.34 -5.80
C TYR A 340 -6.58 2.86 -5.98
N SER A 341 -5.64 3.54 -5.30
CA SER A 341 -5.41 4.97 -5.54
C SER A 341 -4.75 5.25 -6.88
N GLN A 342 -3.93 4.34 -7.40
CA GLN A 342 -3.36 4.44 -8.74
C GLN A 342 -4.39 4.13 -9.82
N LEU A 343 -5.40 3.31 -9.52
CA LEU A 343 -6.51 2.98 -10.42
C LEU A 343 -7.67 3.97 -10.38
N SER A 344 -7.65 4.96 -9.49
CA SER A 344 -8.70 5.98 -9.41
C SER A 344 -8.60 6.97 -10.57
N SER A 345 -9.73 7.48 -11.04
CA SER A 345 -9.78 8.57 -12.03
C SER A 345 -9.64 9.96 -11.38
N ASN A 346 -9.57 10.04 -10.05
CA ASN A 346 -9.47 11.31 -9.35
C ASN A 346 -8.21 12.09 -9.73
N VAL A 347 -8.38 13.37 -10.06
CA VAL A 347 -7.28 14.31 -10.26
C VAL A 347 -7.32 15.34 -9.14
N GLN A 348 -6.28 15.33 -8.30
CA GLN A 348 -6.12 16.22 -7.17
C GLN A 348 -5.39 17.48 -7.59
N TYR A 349 -5.87 18.62 -7.10
CA TYR A 349 -5.21 19.90 -7.24
C TYR A 349 -4.11 20.06 -6.18
N ASN A 350 -2.87 20.29 -6.59
CA ASN A 350 -1.76 20.61 -5.69
C ASN A 350 -1.33 22.08 -5.79
N SER A 351 -1.34 22.62 -7.01
CA SER A 351 -1.15 24.03 -7.31
C SER A 351 -1.59 24.31 -8.73
N ARG A 352 -1.57 25.57 -9.15
CA ARG A 352 -1.89 25.98 -10.54
C ARG A 352 -1.03 25.31 -11.62
N TYR A 353 0.12 24.75 -11.26
CA TYR A 353 1.06 24.09 -12.18
C TYR A 353 1.21 22.59 -11.96
N TYR A 354 0.60 22.04 -10.89
CA TYR A 354 0.78 20.66 -10.50
C TYR A 354 -0.54 20.00 -10.15
N TYR A 355 -0.91 19.00 -10.92
CA TYR A 355 -2.01 18.10 -10.63
C TYR A 355 -1.48 16.70 -10.38
N GLN A 356 -2.22 15.89 -9.66
CA GLN A 356 -1.88 14.51 -9.40
C GLN A 356 -3.09 13.62 -9.53
N GLY A 357 -2.95 12.50 -10.24
CA GLY A 357 -4.06 11.56 -10.41
C GLY A 357 -3.59 10.15 -10.68
N GLY A 358 -4.54 9.23 -10.59
CA GLY A 358 -4.33 7.84 -10.97
C GLY A 358 -4.57 7.61 -12.48
N ASN A 359 -4.60 6.32 -12.83
CA ASN A 359 -4.89 5.87 -14.19
C ASN A 359 -5.62 4.52 -14.13
N PRO A 360 -6.94 4.47 -14.39
CA PRO A 360 -7.71 3.23 -14.38
C PRO A 360 -7.29 2.21 -15.44
N LEU A 361 -6.47 2.62 -16.41
CA LEU A 361 -5.99 1.76 -17.49
C LEU A 361 -4.76 0.93 -17.10
N LEU A 362 -4.20 1.12 -15.90
CA LEU A 362 -3.03 0.38 -15.45
C LEU A 362 -3.28 -1.12 -15.38
N THR A 363 -2.26 -1.87 -15.76
CA THR A 363 -2.19 -3.33 -15.65
C THR A 363 -1.17 -3.74 -14.60
N SER A 364 -1.23 -5.01 -14.18
CA SER A 364 -0.27 -5.57 -13.22
C SER A 364 1.10 -5.75 -13.85
N THR A 365 2.15 -5.45 -13.07
CA THR A 365 3.54 -5.72 -13.43
C THR A 365 3.91 -7.14 -13.03
N PHE A 366 4.50 -7.92 -13.93
CA PHE A 366 5.08 -9.23 -13.62
C PHE A 366 6.59 -9.16 -13.57
N GLU A 367 7.18 -9.76 -12.53
CA GLU A 367 8.63 -9.82 -12.36
C GLU A 367 9.10 -11.27 -12.42
N HIS A 368 9.99 -11.57 -13.35
CA HIS A 368 10.78 -12.79 -13.40
C HIS A 368 12.14 -12.53 -12.76
N GLY A 369 12.41 -13.15 -11.64
CA GLY A 369 13.63 -12.96 -10.87
C GLY A 369 14.50 -14.19 -10.79
N ILE A 370 15.80 -14.05 -11.09
CA ILE A 370 16.83 -15.06 -10.87
C ILE A 370 17.84 -14.50 -9.87
N GLY A 371 18.10 -15.25 -8.79
CA GLY A 371 19.06 -14.88 -7.78
C GLY A 371 20.10 -15.98 -7.56
N ILE A 372 21.36 -15.61 -7.39
CA ILE A 372 22.46 -16.52 -7.04
C ILE A 372 23.16 -15.95 -5.82
N ASN A 373 23.32 -16.77 -4.78
CA ASN A 373 24.06 -16.42 -3.58
C ASN A 373 25.17 -17.46 -3.37
N LEU A 374 26.40 -17.01 -3.20
CA LEU A 374 27.55 -17.82 -2.90
C LEU A 374 28.15 -17.41 -1.55
N GLY A 375 28.39 -18.37 -0.68
CA GLY A 375 29.03 -18.16 0.62
C GLY A 375 30.26 -19.04 0.81
N TYR A 376 31.42 -18.42 1.03
CA TYR A 376 32.67 -19.12 1.33
C TYR A 376 33.36 -18.46 2.52
N LYS A 377 33.43 -19.14 3.66
CA LYS A 377 33.99 -18.57 4.92
C LYS A 377 33.36 -17.21 5.24
N TRP A 378 34.15 -16.16 5.20
CA TRP A 378 33.74 -14.76 5.42
C TRP A 378 33.27 -14.05 4.15
N PHE A 379 33.48 -14.63 2.95
CA PHE A 379 33.12 -14.02 1.67
C PHE A 379 31.70 -14.42 1.27
N GLN A 380 30.89 -13.43 0.88
CA GLN A 380 29.56 -13.61 0.33
C GLN A 380 29.45 -12.84 -0.99
N PHE A 381 28.87 -13.49 -1.98
CA PHE A 381 28.58 -12.91 -3.29
C PHE A 381 27.11 -13.12 -3.63
N PHE A 382 26.46 -12.05 -4.11
CA PHE A 382 25.10 -12.13 -4.63
C PHE A 382 25.04 -11.53 -6.01
N ALA A 383 24.27 -12.18 -6.90
CA ALA A 383 23.87 -11.65 -8.19
C ALA A 383 22.37 -11.83 -8.34
N ASN A 384 21.69 -10.78 -8.80
CA ASN A 384 20.27 -10.82 -9.09
C ASN A 384 20.05 -10.25 -10.48
N TRP A 385 19.22 -10.94 -11.24
CA TRP A 385 18.71 -10.47 -12.51
C TRP A 385 17.16 -10.44 -12.44
N ARG A 386 16.57 -9.36 -12.97
CA ARG A 386 15.11 -9.18 -13.00
C ARG A 386 14.67 -8.74 -14.37
N TYR A 387 13.60 -9.34 -14.83
CA TYR A 387 12.91 -8.95 -16.05
C TYR A 387 11.48 -8.56 -15.70
N LEU A 388 11.13 -7.31 -15.99
CA LEU A 388 9.82 -6.74 -15.69
C LEU A 388 8.96 -6.70 -16.97
N VAL A 389 7.75 -7.21 -16.85
CA VAL A 389 6.72 -7.14 -17.90
C VAL A 389 5.70 -6.10 -17.44
N ASP A 390 5.42 -5.12 -18.30
CA ASP A 390 4.47 -4.02 -18.06
C ASP A 390 4.72 -3.28 -16.73
N PRO A 391 5.96 -2.85 -16.45
CA PRO A 391 6.25 -2.15 -15.20
C PRO A 391 5.47 -0.84 -15.11
N CYS A 392 4.87 -0.61 -13.94
CA CYS A 392 4.14 0.60 -13.62
C CYS A 392 5.08 1.63 -12.99
N TYR A 393 5.20 2.78 -13.61
CA TYR A 393 5.99 3.90 -13.12
C TYR A 393 5.14 5.15 -12.95
N GLN A 394 5.53 5.98 -11.99
CA GLN A 394 5.06 7.35 -11.92
C GLN A 394 5.75 8.16 -13.01
N VAL A 395 4.96 8.91 -13.76
CA VAL A 395 5.42 9.78 -14.85
C VAL A 395 4.90 11.18 -14.64
N ILE A 396 5.59 12.14 -15.23
CA ILE A 396 5.18 13.54 -15.30
C ILE A 396 4.91 13.85 -16.76
N GLU A 397 3.72 14.32 -17.06
CA GLU A 397 3.32 14.66 -18.42
C GLU A 397 2.46 15.94 -18.42
N PRO A 398 2.32 16.63 -19.56
CA PRO A 398 1.38 17.75 -19.67
C PRO A 398 -0.03 17.30 -19.32
N TYR A 399 -0.78 18.15 -18.62
CA TYR A 399 -2.20 17.92 -18.37
C TYR A 399 -3.00 18.27 -19.63
N HIS A 400 -3.49 17.23 -20.31
CA HIS A 400 -4.08 17.33 -21.64
C HIS A 400 -3.13 18.06 -22.62
N ASP A 401 -3.62 19.06 -23.35
CA ASP A 401 -2.84 19.88 -24.28
C ASP A 401 -2.14 21.07 -23.62
N ASN A 402 -2.29 21.25 -22.28
CA ASN A 402 -1.70 22.35 -21.54
C ASN A 402 -0.29 22.01 -21.05
N GLU A 403 0.73 22.35 -21.84
CA GLU A 403 2.13 22.11 -21.51
C GLU A 403 2.64 22.88 -20.26
N LEU A 404 1.85 23.83 -19.74
CA LEU A 404 2.20 24.61 -18.56
C LEU A 404 1.74 23.96 -17.25
N ILE A 405 0.89 22.93 -17.32
CA ILE A 405 0.41 22.17 -16.15
C ILE A 405 0.97 20.77 -16.21
N SER A 406 1.71 20.40 -15.16
CA SER A 406 2.27 19.06 -15.00
C SER A 406 1.28 18.14 -14.30
N MET A 407 1.00 17.00 -14.91
CA MET A 407 0.24 15.92 -14.33
C MET A 407 1.18 14.82 -13.83
N TYR A 408 1.20 14.58 -12.52
CA TYR A 408 1.83 13.42 -11.92
C TYR A 408 0.84 12.25 -12.00
N THR A 409 1.14 11.27 -12.82
CA THR A 409 0.26 10.11 -13.03
C THR A 409 1.07 8.82 -13.14
N PHE A 410 0.43 7.72 -13.49
CA PHE A 410 1.05 6.40 -13.61
C PHE A 410 0.83 5.83 -15.00
N ARG A 411 1.86 5.16 -15.52
CA ARG A 411 1.77 4.44 -16.82
C ARG A 411 2.52 3.11 -16.73
N ASN A 412 2.00 2.12 -17.45
CA ASN A 412 2.78 0.94 -17.75
C ASN A 412 3.71 1.24 -18.92
N LEU A 413 4.98 0.88 -18.77
CA LEU A 413 5.99 0.96 -19.82
C LEU A 413 6.21 -0.42 -20.43
N ASN A 414 6.51 -0.50 -21.72
CA ASN A 414 6.79 -1.78 -22.37
C ASN A 414 8.15 -2.32 -21.90
N HIS A 415 8.16 -3.52 -21.36
CA HIS A 415 9.30 -4.36 -20.99
C HIS A 415 10.61 -3.64 -20.59
N THR A 416 11.05 -3.78 -19.35
CA THR A 416 12.36 -3.30 -18.88
C THR A 416 13.15 -4.45 -18.24
N GLN A 417 14.45 -4.45 -18.48
CA GLN A 417 15.43 -5.38 -17.89
C GLN A 417 16.18 -4.73 -16.74
#